data_c033183892adc092de052e50254a462e
#
_entry.id   c033183892adc092de052e50254a462e
#
_cell.length_a   1.000
_cell.length_b   1.000
_cell.length_c   1.000
_cell.angle_alpha   90.00
_cell.angle_beta   90.00
_cell.angle_gamma   90.00
#
_symmetry.space_group_name_H-M   'P 1'
#
loop_
_entity.id
_entity.type
_entity.pdbx_description
1 polymer ?
#
loop_
_entity_poly.entity_id
_entity_poly.type
_entity_poly.pdbx_seq_one_letter_code
_entity_poly.pdbx_strand_id
1 'polypeptide(L)'
;MSRYRGDLSGFASRHEAGRLLARELEGAGTFGSAEGRVVVIGLARGGVEVAAEVAASLRVPLDALAVRKVGHPWHPEYGIGAVAPGGVEYIRAHDGLTDEEVARAVLAAAMKAESLDASLHAQYAPVDVEGSTCILVDDGLATGGTMVAAVRWACVRRARHVVVAVPVGADATIQSLEHDEDVDSVVCLVTPLDLGAVGLWYDDFHQVSDEAVIELLTEARDREVLCRSAVIAIGDMSLAADLRIPARPIGWVIFAHGSGSSRRSTRNIAVATELNRAGIATLLFDLLTEEEERERRNVFDIELLARRLLEATRWLSEDRRSDDLPIAFFGASTGAAAALFAASELGEEISAVVSRGGRPDLARNVLAKVRAPTLLIVGGEDRVVLDLNEDAAAQLTCPNELAVVPGATHLFQEPGALEEVARLASAWLITHFDSPITACRHIARKEPPWPRLHSSRSD
;
A
#
# COMPACT_ATOMS: atom_id res chain seq x y z
N MET A 1 3.55 -31.10 -14.74
CA MET A 1 4.74 -30.90 -15.57
C MET A 1 4.29 -30.36 -16.92
N SER A 2 4.30 -29.06 -17.10
CA SER A 2 4.08 -28.44 -18.42
C SER A 2 5.42 -27.86 -18.86
N ARG A 3 6.04 -28.48 -19.87
CA ARG A 3 7.21 -27.92 -20.55
C ARG A 3 6.70 -27.39 -21.89
N TYR A 4 6.65 -26.07 -22.01
CA TYR A 4 6.36 -25.44 -23.29
C TYR A 4 7.48 -25.80 -24.28
N ARG A 5 7.19 -26.71 -25.22
CA ARG A 5 8.04 -27.03 -26.36
C ARG A 5 7.64 -26.20 -27.57
N GLY A 6 7.68 -24.88 -27.43
CA GLY A 6 7.64 -23.96 -28.57
C GLY A 6 9.08 -23.68 -29.03
N ASP A 7 9.27 -23.51 -30.34
CA ASP A 7 10.51 -22.99 -30.95
C ASP A 7 10.69 -21.49 -30.59
N LEU A 8 10.83 -21.18 -29.26
CA LEU A 8 11.15 -19.84 -28.83
C LEU A 8 12.66 -19.65 -28.97
N SER A 9 13.06 -18.81 -29.91
CA SER A 9 14.45 -18.41 -30.12
C SER A 9 14.92 -17.33 -29.15
N GLY A 10 14.03 -16.85 -28.26
CA GLY A 10 14.24 -15.76 -27.29
C GLY A 10 12.97 -14.96 -27.05
N PHE A 11 13.10 -13.87 -26.30
CA PHE A 11 12.05 -12.94 -25.94
C PHE A 11 12.43 -11.53 -26.42
N ALA A 12 11.47 -10.76 -26.93
CA ALA A 12 11.72 -9.37 -27.30
C ALA A 12 12.09 -8.50 -26.07
N SER A 13 11.48 -8.80 -24.91
CA SER A 13 11.75 -8.09 -23.63
C SER A 13 11.28 -8.91 -22.43
N ARG A 14 11.62 -8.46 -21.20
CA ARG A 14 11.09 -9.00 -19.95
C ARG A 14 9.57 -8.91 -19.85
N HIS A 15 8.97 -7.85 -20.39
CA HIS A 15 7.51 -7.72 -20.45
C HIS A 15 6.84 -8.81 -21.30
N GLU A 16 7.39 -9.11 -22.47
CA GLU A 16 6.88 -10.20 -23.29
C GLU A 16 7.03 -11.56 -22.58
N ALA A 17 8.21 -11.80 -22.02
CA ALA A 17 8.51 -13.02 -21.27
C ALA A 17 7.54 -13.20 -20.10
N GLY A 18 7.23 -12.12 -19.36
CA GLY A 18 6.26 -12.13 -18.26
C GLY A 18 4.83 -12.48 -18.71
N ARG A 19 4.37 -11.93 -19.84
CA ARG A 19 3.06 -12.28 -20.40
C ARG A 19 2.96 -13.74 -20.83
N LEU A 20 4.03 -14.29 -21.41
CA LEU A 20 4.07 -15.69 -21.79
C LEU A 20 4.10 -16.59 -20.55
N LEU A 21 4.89 -16.23 -19.54
CA LEU A 21 4.98 -16.95 -18.27
C LEU A 21 3.64 -16.96 -17.52
N ALA A 22 2.91 -15.86 -17.53
CA ALA A 22 1.57 -15.78 -16.94
C ALA A 22 0.60 -16.78 -17.57
N ARG A 23 0.58 -16.86 -18.91
CA ARG A 23 -0.26 -17.83 -19.66
C ARG A 23 0.05 -19.27 -19.29
N GLU A 24 1.32 -19.59 -19.14
CA GLU A 24 1.74 -20.95 -18.75
C GLU A 24 1.30 -21.26 -17.31
N LEU A 25 1.43 -20.31 -16.39
CA LEU A 25 0.97 -20.42 -15.01
C LEU A 25 -0.55 -20.63 -14.92
N GLU A 26 -1.35 -19.91 -15.73
CA GLU A 26 -2.80 -20.08 -15.84
C GLU A 26 -3.16 -21.46 -16.39
N GLY A 27 -2.44 -21.91 -17.44
CA GLY A 27 -2.69 -23.19 -18.12
C GLY A 27 -2.31 -24.42 -17.29
N ALA A 28 -1.28 -24.31 -16.45
CA ALA A 28 -0.82 -25.38 -15.59
C ALA A 28 -1.81 -25.77 -14.48
N GLY A 29 -2.89 -25.01 -14.30
CA GLY A 29 -3.88 -25.26 -13.26
C GLY A 29 -3.33 -25.13 -11.84
N THR A 30 -2.16 -24.54 -11.70
CA THR A 30 -1.41 -24.37 -10.44
C THR A 30 -2.26 -23.64 -9.38
N PHE A 31 -3.32 -22.95 -9.82
CA PHE A 31 -4.20 -22.13 -8.98
C PHE A 31 -5.66 -22.61 -8.95
N GLY A 32 -6.04 -23.63 -9.70
CA GLY A 32 -7.45 -24.01 -9.99
C GLY A 32 -8.20 -24.67 -8.81
N SER A 33 -7.58 -24.94 -7.70
CA SER A 33 -8.20 -25.49 -6.49
C SER A 33 -7.58 -24.97 -5.18
N ALA A 34 -6.66 -24.02 -5.25
CA ALA A 34 -6.06 -23.44 -4.06
C ALA A 34 -7.08 -22.52 -3.38
N GLU A 35 -7.77 -23.02 -2.38
CA GLU A 35 -8.36 -22.20 -1.32
C GLU A 35 -7.20 -21.43 -0.67
N GLY A 36 -6.88 -20.22 -1.17
CA GLY A 36 -5.80 -19.44 -0.59
C GLY A 36 -5.42 -18.23 -1.43
N ARG A 37 -4.79 -17.29 -0.77
CA ARG A 37 -4.23 -16.09 -1.38
C ARG A 37 -3.02 -16.47 -2.22
N VAL A 38 -2.88 -15.86 -3.40
CA VAL A 38 -1.71 -15.95 -4.27
C VAL A 38 -0.97 -14.60 -4.23
N VAL A 39 0.34 -14.62 -4.17
CA VAL A 39 1.21 -13.44 -4.21
C VAL A 39 2.36 -13.70 -5.18
N VAL A 40 2.68 -12.73 -6.01
CA VAL A 40 3.84 -12.77 -6.91
C VAL A 40 4.97 -11.94 -6.31
N ILE A 41 6.14 -12.53 -6.18
CA ILE A 41 7.34 -11.88 -5.66
C ILE A 41 8.42 -11.90 -6.76
N GLY A 42 8.76 -10.70 -7.25
CA GLY A 42 9.83 -10.54 -8.23
C GLY A 42 11.20 -10.40 -7.57
N LEU A 43 12.20 -11.15 -8.00
CA LEU A 43 13.56 -10.98 -7.51
C LEU A 43 14.17 -9.68 -8.08
N ALA A 44 14.55 -8.76 -7.19
CA ALA A 44 15.04 -7.46 -7.60
C ALA A 44 16.48 -7.53 -8.17
N ARG A 45 16.66 -6.95 -9.36
CA ARG A 45 15.77 -5.98 -10.03
C ARG A 45 15.03 -6.55 -11.24
N GLY A 46 15.72 -7.26 -12.12
CA GLY A 46 15.18 -7.73 -13.42
C GLY A 46 13.95 -8.62 -13.31
N GLY A 47 13.90 -9.49 -12.30
CA GLY A 47 12.76 -10.36 -12.06
C GLY A 47 11.46 -9.61 -11.76
N VAL A 48 11.52 -8.36 -11.27
CA VAL A 48 10.32 -7.55 -10.98
C VAL A 48 9.59 -7.14 -12.26
N GLU A 49 10.30 -6.83 -13.36
CA GLU A 49 9.65 -6.53 -14.65
C GLU A 49 8.85 -7.73 -15.18
N VAL A 50 9.41 -8.93 -15.07
CA VAL A 50 8.71 -10.17 -15.44
C VAL A 50 7.52 -10.42 -14.51
N ALA A 51 7.75 -10.27 -13.19
CA ALA A 51 6.76 -10.48 -12.14
C ALA A 51 5.56 -9.53 -12.27
N ALA A 52 5.79 -8.28 -12.70
CA ALA A 52 4.74 -7.29 -12.89
C ALA A 52 3.70 -7.72 -13.93
N GLU A 53 4.14 -8.29 -15.04
CA GLU A 53 3.24 -8.84 -16.07
C GLU A 53 2.50 -10.09 -15.58
N VAL A 54 3.19 -10.96 -14.82
CA VAL A 54 2.57 -12.14 -14.20
C VAL A 54 1.48 -11.72 -13.22
N ALA A 55 1.79 -10.82 -12.29
CA ALA A 55 0.85 -10.34 -11.29
C ALA A 55 -0.37 -9.64 -11.92
N ALA A 56 -0.14 -8.81 -12.95
CA ALA A 56 -1.20 -8.12 -13.67
C ALA A 56 -2.16 -9.09 -14.39
N SER A 57 -1.62 -10.12 -15.07
CA SER A 57 -2.43 -11.15 -15.75
C SER A 57 -3.24 -11.97 -14.76
N LEU A 58 -2.62 -12.45 -13.70
CA LEU A 58 -3.25 -13.26 -12.65
C LEU A 58 -4.16 -12.44 -11.72
N ARG A 59 -4.09 -11.10 -11.76
CA ARG A 59 -4.81 -10.17 -10.88
C ARG A 59 -4.55 -10.43 -9.40
N VAL A 60 -3.28 -10.59 -9.07
CA VAL A 60 -2.80 -10.87 -7.71
C VAL A 60 -1.76 -9.84 -7.26
N PRO A 61 -1.54 -9.67 -5.95
CA PRO A 61 -0.54 -8.76 -5.43
C PRO A 61 0.87 -9.03 -5.98
N LEU A 62 1.60 -7.95 -6.24
CA LEU A 62 3.01 -7.92 -6.60
C LEU A 62 3.84 -7.36 -5.46
N ASP A 63 5.00 -8.00 -5.20
CA ASP A 63 6.05 -7.39 -4.40
C ASP A 63 7.44 -7.74 -4.93
N ALA A 64 8.47 -7.10 -4.38
CA ALA A 64 9.86 -7.33 -4.75
C ALA A 64 10.65 -7.93 -3.59
N LEU A 65 11.61 -8.80 -3.90
CA LEU A 65 12.53 -9.36 -2.93
C LEU A 65 13.97 -9.00 -3.29
N ALA A 66 14.65 -8.29 -2.38
CA ALA A 66 16.01 -7.83 -2.56
C ALA A 66 17.03 -8.94 -2.27
N VAL A 67 17.23 -9.89 -3.18
CA VAL A 67 18.26 -10.93 -3.03
C VAL A 67 19.60 -10.43 -3.55
N ARG A 68 20.68 -10.71 -2.83
CA ARG A 68 22.06 -10.37 -3.22
C ARG A 68 22.96 -11.61 -3.27
N LYS A 69 23.69 -11.75 -4.38
CA LYS A 69 24.74 -12.78 -4.50
C LYS A 69 25.85 -12.52 -3.49
N VAL A 70 26.32 -13.57 -2.85
CA VAL A 70 27.54 -13.56 -2.04
C VAL A 70 28.70 -13.93 -2.95
N GLY A 71 29.54 -12.95 -3.28
CA GLY A 71 30.73 -13.16 -4.11
C GLY A 71 31.88 -13.78 -3.32
N HIS A 72 32.71 -14.57 -3.99
CA HIS A 72 33.94 -15.08 -3.41
C HIS A 72 34.91 -13.93 -3.07
N PRO A 73 35.49 -13.87 -1.86
CA PRO A 73 36.33 -12.74 -1.41
C PRO A 73 37.46 -12.35 -2.37
N TRP A 74 38.05 -13.33 -3.02
CA TRP A 74 39.18 -13.14 -3.95
C TRP A 74 38.77 -13.10 -5.42
N HIS A 75 37.58 -13.56 -5.75
CA HIS A 75 37.01 -13.61 -7.10
C HIS A 75 35.53 -13.18 -7.05
N PRO A 76 35.23 -11.88 -6.94
CA PRO A 76 33.88 -11.38 -6.70
C PRO A 76 32.82 -11.81 -7.73
N GLU A 77 33.24 -12.10 -8.97
CA GLU A 77 32.35 -12.62 -10.02
C GLU A 77 31.93 -14.10 -9.78
N TYR A 78 32.70 -14.83 -8.97
CA TYR A 78 32.36 -16.20 -8.58
C TYR A 78 31.41 -16.15 -7.35
N GLY A 79 30.15 -16.53 -7.57
CA GLY A 79 29.15 -16.56 -6.50
C GLY A 79 29.26 -17.81 -5.63
N ILE A 80 29.48 -17.63 -4.33
CA ILE A 80 29.48 -18.71 -3.33
C ILE A 80 28.13 -18.90 -2.66
N GLY A 81 27.16 -18.00 -2.91
CA GLY A 81 25.83 -18.08 -2.33
C GLY A 81 24.99 -16.87 -2.64
N ALA A 82 23.91 -16.70 -1.88
CA ALA A 82 23.03 -15.53 -1.91
C ALA A 82 22.40 -15.27 -0.54
N VAL A 83 21.98 -14.03 -0.30
CA VAL A 83 21.31 -13.58 0.93
C VAL A 83 20.05 -12.84 0.56
N ALA A 84 18.96 -13.10 1.29
CA ALA A 84 17.71 -12.37 1.27
C ALA A 84 17.52 -11.57 2.58
N PRO A 85 16.62 -10.55 2.60
CA PRO A 85 16.32 -9.77 3.79
C PRO A 85 15.81 -10.63 4.97
N GLY A 86 16.08 -10.18 6.19
CA GLY A 86 15.77 -10.92 7.40
C GLY A 86 16.82 -11.99 7.75
N GLY A 87 18.04 -11.88 7.19
CA GLY A 87 19.16 -12.77 7.51
C GLY A 87 19.03 -14.17 6.91
N VAL A 88 18.20 -14.36 5.90
CA VAL A 88 18.04 -15.63 5.20
C VAL A 88 19.16 -15.80 4.19
N GLU A 89 19.94 -16.89 4.31
CA GLU A 89 21.11 -17.13 3.49
C GLU A 89 21.12 -18.52 2.85
N TYR A 90 21.73 -18.60 1.69
CA TYR A 90 22.09 -19.85 1.01
C TYR A 90 23.56 -19.79 0.62
N ILE A 91 24.39 -20.64 1.23
CA ILE A 91 25.80 -20.75 0.92
C ILE A 91 26.10 -22.16 0.39
N ARG A 92 26.76 -22.22 -0.77
CA ARG A 92 27.22 -23.46 -1.35
C ARG A 92 28.49 -23.93 -0.64
N ALA A 93 28.77 -25.24 -0.70
CA ALA A 93 30.09 -25.74 -0.32
C ALA A 93 31.19 -25.03 -1.14
N HIS A 94 32.19 -24.54 -0.47
CA HIS A 94 33.30 -23.80 -1.06
C HIS A 94 34.61 -24.35 -0.55
N ASP A 95 35.53 -24.60 -1.46
CA ASP A 95 36.89 -25.06 -1.10
C ASP A 95 37.80 -23.83 -0.93
N GLY A 96 38.63 -23.86 0.11
CA GLY A 96 39.72 -22.91 0.32
C GLY A 96 39.37 -21.59 1.01
N LEU A 97 38.14 -21.39 1.50
CA LEU A 97 37.77 -20.24 2.34
C LEU A 97 37.63 -20.61 3.81
N THR A 98 38.03 -19.73 4.67
CA THR A 98 37.75 -19.84 6.11
C THR A 98 36.34 -19.38 6.44
N ASP A 99 35.76 -19.90 7.52
CA ASP A 99 34.42 -19.49 7.99
C ASP A 99 34.35 -17.98 8.22
N GLU A 100 35.45 -17.35 8.66
CA GLU A 100 35.49 -15.89 8.86
C GLU A 100 35.44 -15.09 7.56
N GLU A 101 36.06 -15.59 6.48
CA GLU A 101 36.03 -14.97 5.16
C GLU A 101 34.63 -15.07 4.56
N VAL A 102 33.96 -16.22 4.71
CA VAL A 102 32.58 -16.44 4.29
C VAL A 102 31.64 -15.54 5.07
N ALA A 103 31.75 -15.50 6.41
CA ALA A 103 30.90 -14.66 7.25
C ALA A 103 31.02 -13.17 6.89
N ARG A 104 32.22 -12.68 6.58
CA ARG A 104 32.42 -11.31 6.10
C ARG A 104 31.74 -11.04 4.75
N ALA A 105 31.86 -11.97 3.81
CA ALA A 105 31.21 -11.85 2.49
C ALA A 105 29.68 -11.88 2.61
N VAL A 106 29.13 -12.75 3.45
CA VAL A 106 27.71 -12.85 3.78
C VAL A 106 27.22 -11.52 4.41
N LEU A 107 27.91 -11.00 5.41
CA LEU A 107 27.54 -9.75 6.06
C LEU A 107 27.50 -8.56 5.08
N ALA A 108 28.50 -8.46 4.20
CA ALA A 108 28.54 -7.42 3.18
C ALA A 108 27.39 -7.53 2.16
N ALA A 109 26.99 -8.74 1.80
CA ALA A 109 25.85 -8.97 0.92
C ALA A 109 24.51 -8.70 1.63
N ALA A 110 24.39 -9.10 2.90
CA ALA A 110 23.21 -8.85 3.73
C ALA A 110 22.94 -7.34 3.90
N MET A 111 23.96 -6.56 4.23
CA MET A 111 23.81 -5.09 4.32
C MET A 111 23.29 -4.47 3.01
N LYS A 112 23.72 -4.96 1.87
CA LYS A 112 23.24 -4.50 0.55
C LYS A 112 21.81 -4.96 0.27
N ALA A 113 21.44 -6.17 0.70
CA ALA A 113 20.09 -6.69 0.57
C ALA A 113 19.12 -5.87 1.42
N GLU A 114 19.42 -5.65 2.70
CA GLU A 114 18.62 -4.84 3.62
C GLU A 114 18.49 -3.39 3.16
N SER A 115 19.58 -2.77 2.69
CA SER A 115 19.54 -1.40 2.18
C SER A 115 18.64 -1.27 0.94
N LEU A 116 18.70 -2.22 0.02
CA LEU A 116 17.83 -2.21 -1.15
C LEU A 116 16.37 -2.47 -0.74
N ASP A 117 16.13 -3.45 0.12
CA ASP A 117 14.80 -3.79 0.62
C ASP A 117 14.13 -2.60 1.29
N ALA A 118 14.86 -1.91 2.17
CA ALA A 118 14.39 -0.68 2.80
C ALA A 118 14.07 0.44 1.78
N SER A 119 14.86 0.54 0.70
CA SER A 119 14.60 1.51 -0.37
C SER A 119 13.34 1.17 -1.16
N LEU A 120 13.15 -0.09 -1.53
CA LEU A 120 11.99 -0.56 -2.29
C LEU A 120 10.69 -0.45 -1.50
N HIS A 121 10.77 -0.61 -0.17
CA HIS A 121 9.62 -0.56 0.74
C HIS A 121 9.52 0.74 1.54
N ALA A 122 10.26 1.80 1.15
CA ALA A 122 10.26 3.06 1.88
C ALA A 122 8.87 3.72 1.98
N GLN A 123 7.99 3.46 1.00
CA GLN A 123 6.65 4.05 0.93
C GLN A 123 5.55 3.06 1.32
N TYR A 124 5.81 1.76 1.33
CA TYR A 124 4.78 0.72 1.53
C TYR A 124 5.32 -0.41 2.37
N ALA A 125 4.46 -0.98 3.22
CA ALA A 125 4.79 -2.23 3.89
C ALA A 125 4.92 -3.38 2.87
N PRO A 126 5.88 -4.30 3.06
CA PRO A 126 5.97 -5.52 2.25
C PRO A 126 4.68 -6.32 2.27
N VAL A 127 4.41 -7.00 1.15
CA VAL A 127 3.25 -7.90 1.06
C VAL A 127 3.50 -9.12 1.95
N ASP A 128 2.58 -9.38 2.87
CA ASP A 128 2.64 -10.58 3.69
C ASP A 128 2.40 -11.84 2.85
N VAL A 129 3.28 -12.83 2.95
CA VAL A 129 3.22 -14.12 2.24
C VAL A 129 2.77 -15.28 3.13
N GLU A 130 2.54 -15.06 4.43
CA GLU A 130 2.12 -16.12 5.36
C GLU A 130 0.80 -16.77 4.89
N GLY A 131 0.80 -18.10 4.82
CA GLY A 131 -0.38 -18.89 4.40
C GLY A 131 -0.76 -18.76 2.92
N SER A 132 0.02 -18.02 2.10
CA SER A 132 -0.26 -17.81 0.68
C SER A 132 0.47 -18.83 -0.22
N THR A 133 0.03 -18.93 -1.48
CA THR A 133 0.86 -19.44 -2.57
C THR A 133 1.79 -18.33 -3.02
N CYS A 134 3.09 -18.47 -2.77
CA CYS A 134 4.13 -17.50 -3.14
C CYS A 134 4.74 -17.89 -4.49
N ILE A 135 4.55 -17.07 -5.52
CA ILE A 135 5.16 -17.26 -6.83
C ILE A 135 6.43 -16.41 -6.90
N LEU A 136 7.58 -17.06 -6.85
CA LEU A 136 8.88 -16.43 -6.97
C LEU A 136 9.28 -16.31 -8.44
N VAL A 137 9.51 -15.09 -8.90
CA VAL A 137 9.78 -14.80 -10.32
C VAL A 137 11.16 -14.15 -10.48
N ASP A 138 11.95 -14.65 -11.44
CA ASP A 138 13.18 -13.99 -11.88
C ASP A 138 13.20 -13.90 -13.42
N ASP A 139 14.08 -13.08 -14.01
CA ASP A 139 14.22 -12.94 -15.46
C ASP A 139 14.95 -14.14 -16.11
N GLY A 140 15.62 -14.97 -15.32
CA GLY A 140 16.18 -16.24 -15.72
C GLY A 140 17.07 -16.89 -14.66
N LEU A 141 17.25 -18.19 -14.78
CA LEU A 141 18.02 -18.99 -13.83
C LEU A 141 19.28 -19.58 -14.48
N ALA A 142 20.44 -19.00 -14.14
CA ALA A 142 21.72 -19.60 -14.48
C ALA A 142 22.17 -20.62 -13.41
N THR A 143 22.69 -20.14 -12.28
CA THR A 143 23.19 -20.96 -11.18
C THR A 143 22.19 -21.22 -10.06
N GLY A 144 21.06 -20.52 -10.06
CA GLY A 144 19.95 -20.69 -9.14
C GLY A 144 20.15 -20.20 -7.71
N GLY A 145 21.34 -19.75 -7.32
CA GLY A 145 21.62 -19.39 -5.93
C GLY A 145 20.70 -18.30 -5.34
N THR A 146 20.34 -17.29 -6.13
CA THR A 146 19.38 -16.25 -5.72
C THR A 146 18.00 -16.82 -5.50
N MET A 147 17.55 -17.72 -6.39
CA MET A 147 16.23 -18.35 -6.28
C MET A 147 16.16 -19.27 -5.06
N VAL A 148 17.20 -20.06 -4.77
CA VAL A 148 17.23 -20.91 -3.57
C VAL A 148 17.15 -20.06 -2.28
N ALA A 149 17.85 -18.92 -2.22
CA ALA A 149 17.71 -17.99 -1.10
C ALA A 149 16.29 -17.42 -0.98
N ALA A 150 15.63 -17.12 -2.12
CA ALA A 150 14.25 -16.66 -2.16
C ALA A 150 13.26 -17.75 -1.70
N VAL A 151 13.46 -19.02 -2.10
CA VAL A 151 12.67 -20.17 -1.63
C VAL A 151 12.76 -20.28 -0.12
N ARG A 152 13.97 -20.28 0.44
CA ARG A 152 14.15 -20.29 1.90
C ARG A 152 13.50 -19.12 2.59
N TRP A 153 13.57 -17.92 1.99
CA TRP A 153 12.91 -16.74 2.52
C TRP A 153 11.38 -16.93 2.59
N ALA A 154 10.77 -17.48 1.55
CA ALA A 154 9.34 -17.76 1.52
C ALA A 154 8.93 -18.80 2.58
N CYS A 155 9.73 -19.86 2.77
CA CYS A 155 9.51 -20.88 3.81
C CYS A 155 9.63 -20.30 5.22
N VAL A 156 10.65 -19.48 5.51
CA VAL A 156 10.81 -18.79 6.81
C VAL A 156 9.62 -17.88 7.10
N ARG A 157 9.05 -17.26 6.06
CA ARG A 157 7.83 -16.43 6.13
C ARG A 157 6.54 -17.24 6.11
N ARG A 158 6.61 -18.58 6.20
CA ARG A 158 5.47 -19.51 6.27
C ARG A 158 4.53 -19.41 5.06
N ALA A 159 5.06 -19.19 3.87
CA ALA A 159 4.29 -19.41 2.67
C ALA A 159 3.71 -20.84 2.68
N ARG A 160 2.47 -21.01 2.26
CA ARG A 160 1.82 -22.31 2.22
C ARG A 160 2.30 -23.17 1.06
N HIS A 161 2.53 -22.53 -0.08
CA HIS A 161 3.07 -23.15 -1.28
C HIS A 161 4.09 -22.21 -1.91
N VAL A 162 5.17 -22.77 -2.43
CA VAL A 162 6.23 -22.04 -3.13
C VAL A 162 6.30 -22.52 -4.57
N VAL A 163 6.06 -21.59 -5.49
CA VAL A 163 6.14 -21.81 -6.93
C VAL A 163 7.30 -20.99 -7.50
N VAL A 164 8.19 -21.61 -8.20
CA VAL A 164 9.26 -20.91 -8.94
C VAL A 164 8.83 -20.74 -10.40
N ALA A 165 8.90 -19.52 -10.91
CA ALA A 165 8.48 -19.22 -12.28
C ALA A 165 9.50 -18.33 -12.99
N VAL A 166 10.03 -18.81 -14.13
CA VAL A 166 11.06 -18.09 -14.90
C VAL A 166 10.89 -18.29 -16.40
N PRO A 167 11.24 -17.28 -17.21
CA PRO A 167 11.20 -17.41 -18.68
C PRO A 167 12.22 -18.40 -19.22
N VAL A 168 13.44 -18.39 -18.67
CA VAL A 168 14.54 -19.26 -19.15
C VAL A 168 15.38 -19.74 -17.97
N GLY A 169 15.84 -20.97 -18.05
CA GLY A 169 16.69 -21.54 -17.00
C GLY A 169 17.60 -22.68 -17.50
N ALA A 170 18.79 -22.78 -16.89
CA ALA A 170 19.68 -23.92 -17.14
C ALA A 170 19.01 -25.22 -16.68
N ASP A 171 19.03 -26.26 -17.54
CA ASP A 171 18.31 -27.52 -17.28
C ASP A 171 18.69 -28.15 -15.93
N ALA A 172 19.98 -28.20 -15.60
CA ALA A 172 20.45 -28.73 -14.32
C ALA A 172 19.93 -27.93 -13.10
N THR A 173 19.78 -26.59 -13.24
CA THR A 173 19.24 -25.72 -12.17
C THR A 173 17.75 -25.94 -12.01
N ILE A 174 17.01 -26.04 -13.11
CA ILE A 174 15.56 -26.31 -13.08
C ILE A 174 15.31 -27.68 -12.44
N GLN A 175 16.02 -28.72 -12.86
CA GLN A 175 15.91 -30.05 -12.25
C GLN A 175 16.25 -30.07 -10.76
N SER A 176 17.26 -29.30 -10.33
CA SER A 176 17.59 -29.18 -8.91
C SER A 176 16.45 -28.58 -8.10
N LEU A 177 15.79 -27.56 -8.63
CA LEU A 177 14.62 -26.92 -7.96
C LEU A 177 13.36 -27.81 -8.01
N GLU A 178 13.15 -28.58 -9.06
CA GLU A 178 12.06 -29.57 -9.15
C GLU A 178 12.18 -30.70 -8.11
N HIS A 179 13.40 -30.94 -7.60
CA HIS A 179 13.67 -31.94 -6.56
C HIS A 179 13.87 -31.35 -5.17
N ASP A 180 13.77 -30.04 -5.02
CA ASP A 180 13.85 -29.35 -3.74
C ASP A 180 12.54 -29.53 -2.97
N GLU A 181 12.61 -30.04 -1.74
CA GLU A 181 11.44 -30.33 -0.90
C GLU A 181 10.67 -29.05 -0.51
N ASP A 182 11.33 -27.90 -0.57
CA ASP A 182 10.75 -26.59 -0.27
C ASP A 182 10.04 -25.94 -1.49
N VAL A 183 10.04 -26.60 -2.66
CA VAL A 183 9.44 -26.10 -3.91
C VAL A 183 8.29 -26.99 -4.35
N ASP A 184 7.06 -26.47 -4.35
CA ASP A 184 5.88 -27.23 -4.78
C ASP A 184 5.79 -27.38 -6.30
N SER A 185 6.25 -26.38 -7.06
CA SER A 185 6.21 -26.41 -8.53
C SER A 185 7.23 -25.47 -9.15
N VAL A 186 7.76 -25.88 -10.31
CA VAL A 186 8.65 -25.07 -11.15
C VAL A 186 8.02 -24.89 -12.52
N VAL A 187 7.88 -23.64 -12.96
CA VAL A 187 7.42 -23.26 -14.30
C VAL A 187 8.55 -22.54 -15.02
N CYS A 188 9.03 -23.13 -16.10
CA CYS A 188 10.09 -22.58 -16.94
C CYS A 188 9.68 -22.68 -18.41
N LEU A 189 9.65 -21.56 -19.14
CA LEU A 189 9.22 -21.56 -20.55
C LEU A 189 10.25 -22.23 -21.45
N VAL A 190 11.53 -21.94 -21.22
CA VAL A 190 12.63 -22.44 -22.06
C VAL A 190 13.75 -23.00 -21.19
N THR A 191 14.13 -24.26 -21.46
CA THR A 191 15.29 -24.92 -20.84
C THR A 191 16.29 -25.31 -21.93
N PRO A 192 17.19 -24.39 -22.33
CA PRO A 192 18.14 -24.69 -23.40
C PRO A 192 19.23 -25.63 -22.93
N LEU A 193 19.82 -26.40 -23.90
CA LEU A 193 20.95 -27.28 -23.63
C LEU A 193 22.19 -26.52 -23.17
N ASP A 194 22.39 -25.32 -23.71
CA ASP A 194 23.43 -24.38 -23.30
C ASP A 194 22.76 -22.99 -23.09
N LEU A 195 22.68 -22.59 -21.85
CA LEU A 195 22.07 -21.28 -21.49
C LEU A 195 22.99 -20.13 -21.86
N GLY A 196 24.29 -20.28 -21.73
CA GLY A 196 25.23 -19.17 -21.79
C GLY A 196 24.93 -18.14 -20.70
N ALA A 197 24.43 -16.99 -21.08
CA ALA A 197 23.98 -15.96 -20.16
C ALA A 197 22.48 -15.66 -20.37
N VAL A 198 21.74 -15.37 -19.29
CA VAL A 198 20.31 -15.04 -19.33
C VAL A 198 19.99 -13.95 -20.35
N GLY A 199 20.83 -12.90 -20.41
CA GLY A 199 20.63 -11.77 -21.32
C GLY A 199 20.69 -12.11 -22.82
N LEU A 200 21.26 -13.26 -23.21
CA LEU A 200 21.29 -13.71 -24.60
C LEU A 200 19.91 -14.20 -25.10
N TRP A 201 18.98 -14.39 -24.20
CA TRP A 201 17.60 -14.82 -24.49
C TRP A 201 16.61 -13.67 -24.64
N TYR A 202 17.10 -12.41 -24.58
CA TYR A 202 16.31 -11.20 -24.72
C TYR A 202 16.90 -10.31 -25.79
N ASP A 203 16.06 -9.76 -26.68
CA ASP A 203 16.48 -8.74 -27.65
C ASP A 203 16.77 -7.42 -26.94
N ASP A 204 15.92 -7.07 -25.94
CA ASP A 204 16.14 -5.94 -25.03
C ASP A 204 16.35 -6.45 -23.60
N PHE A 205 17.60 -6.35 -23.13
CA PHE A 205 18.01 -6.72 -21.76
C PHE A 205 18.70 -5.58 -21.04
N HIS A 206 18.02 -4.44 -20.96
CA HIS A 206 18.54 -3.25 -20.28
C HIS A 206 18.68 -3.46 -18.76
N GLN A 207 19.50 -2.62 -18.13
CA GLN A 207 19.65 -2.63 -16.67
C GLN A 207 18.46 -1.95 -16.04
N VAL A 208 17.75 -2.66 -15.17
CA VAL A 208 16.60 -2.11 -14.40
C VAL A 208 17.12 -1.31 -13.22
N SER A 209 16.62 -0.08 -13.03
CA SER A 209 16.97 0.78 -11.90
C SER A 209 16.07 0.51 -10.69
N ASP A 210 16.47 1.02 -9.52
CA ASP A 210 15.65 0.91 -8.30
C ASP A 210 14.36 1.73 -8.45
N GLU A 211 14.43 2.88 -9.13
CA GLU A 211 13.28 3.75 -9.41
C GLU A 211 12.26 3.04 -10.31
N ALA A 212 12.72 2.32 -11.35
CA ALA A 212 11.83 1.55 -12.21
C ALA A 212 11.11 0.42 -11.45
N VAL A 213 11.80 -0.24 -10.51
CA VAL A 213 11.17 -1.25 -9.64
C VAL A 213 10.10 -0.60 -8.74
N ILE A 214 10.41 0.54 -8.12
CA ILE A 214 9.46 1.28 -7.26
C ILE A 214 8.22 1.70 -8.07
N GLU A 215 8.40 2.16 -9.31
CA GLU A 215 7.30 2.52 -10.21
C GLU A 215 6.38 1.32 -10.50
N LEU A 216 6.95 0.16 -10.85
CA LEU A 216 6.18 -1.08 -11.10
C LEU A 216 5.40 -1.53 -9.88
N LEU A 217 6.00 -1.47 -8.68
CA LEU A 217 5.30 -1.80 -7.42
C LEU A 217 4.17 -0.81 -7.14
N THR A 218 4.39 0.47 -7.38
CA THR A 218 3.37 1.52 -7.22
C THR A 218 2.19 1.30 -8.15
N GLU A 219 2.45 1.05 -9.44
CA GLU A 219 1.40 0.76 -10.42
C GLU A 219 0.60 -0.50 -10.08
N ALA A 220 1.27 -1.55 -9.58
CA ALA A 220 0.59 -2.77 -9.17
C ALA A 220 -0.39 -2.49 -8.02
N ARG A 221 0.02 -1.72 -7.02
CA ARG A 221 -0.84 -1.32 -5.89
C ARG A 221 -2.00 -0.43 -6.31
N ASP A 222 -1.77 0.50 -7.24
CA ASP A 222 -2.85 1.34 -7.78
C ASP A 222 -3.93 0.53 -8.50
N ARG A 223 -3.55 -0.59 -9.16
CA ARG A 223 -4.50 -1.53 -9.80
C ARG A 223 -5.35 -2.32 -8.79
N GLU A 224 -4.88 -2.48 -7.57
CA GLU A 224 -5.59 -3.20 -6.49
C GLU A 224 -6.67 -2.34 -5.81
N VAL A 225 -6.73 -1.05 -6.09
CA VAL A 225 -7.72 -0.14 -5.49
C VAL A 225 -9.03 -0.19 -6.25
N LEU A 226 -10.08 -0.69 -5.59
CA LEU A 226 -11.45 -0.64 -6.11
C LEU A 226 -11.99 0.80 -6.01
N CYS A 227 -12.20 1.45 -7.15
CA CYS A 227 -12.86 2.75 -7.23
C CYS A 227 -14.35 2.59 -7.51
N ARG A 228 -15.22 3.20 -6.70
CA ARG A 228 -16.66 3.11 -6.82
C ARG A 228 -17.33 4.45 -6.49
N SER A 229 -18.15 4.96 -7.39
CA SER A 229 -19.07 6.05 -7.08
C SER A 229 -20.28 5.56 -6.30
N ALA A 230 -20.74 6.35 -5.35
CA ALA A 230 -21.88 6.07 -4.48
C ALA A 230 -22.71 7.34 -4.26
N VAL A 231 -23.85 7.16 -3.64
CA VAL A 231 -24.75 8.25 -3.23
C VAL A 231 -25.08 8.03 -1.75
N ILE A 232 -24.82 9.05 -0.94
CA ILE A 232 -25.17 9.09 0.48
C ILE A 232 -26.55 9.71 0.58
N ALA A 233 -27.56 8.91 0.94
CA ALA A 233 -28.93 9.39 1.15
C ALA A 233 -29.07 10.01 2.55
N ILE A 234 -29.59 11.24 2.63
CA ILE A 234 -29.82 11.98 3.87
C ILE A 234 -31.22 12.57 3.84
N GLY A 235 -32.21 11.86 4.39
CA GLY A 235 -33.62 12.24 4.26
C GLY A 235 -34.04 12.29 2.79
N ASP A 236 -34.55 13.45 2.34
CA ASP A 236 -34.99 13.65 0.94
C ASP A 236 -33.85 14.11 0.00
N MET A 237 -32.64 14.32 0.52
CA MET A 237 -31.51 14.75 -0.27
C MET A 237 -30.49 13.63 -0.46
N SER A 238 -29.57 13.82 -1.41
CA SER A 238 -28.49 12.91 -1.66
C SER A 238 -27.18 13.65 -1.97
N LEU A 239 -26.08 13.13 -1.46
CA LEU A 239 -24.73 13.65 -1.68
C LEU A 239 -23.93 12.64 -2.51
N ALA A 240 -23.25 13.14 -3.54
CA ALA A 240 -22.40 12.31 -4.36
C ALA A 240 -21.10 11.95 -3.62
N ALA A 241 -20.67 10.72 -3.76
CA ALA A 241 -19.50 10.18 -3.08
C ALA A 241 -18.67 9.28 -4.00
N ASP A 242 -17.38 9.22 -3.74
CA ASP A 242 -16.43 8.33 -4.41
C ASP A 242 -15.65 7.56 -3.32
N LEU A 243 -15.77 6.21 -3.36
CA LEU A 243 -15.02 5.31 -2.51
C LEU A 243 -13.80 4.80 -3.26
N ARG A 244 -12.69 4.70 -2.56
CA ARG A 244 -11.48 4.04 -3.03
C ARG A 244 -11.04 3.04 -1.96
N ILE A 245 -11.05 1.77 -2.32
CA ILE A 245 -10.93 0.66 -1.37
C ILE A 245 -9.76 -0.21 -1.81
N PRO A 246 -8.63 -0.19 -1.11
CA PRO A 246 -7.55 -1.15 -1.31
C PRO A 246 -8.04 -2.58 -1.07
N ALA A 247 -7.36 -3.57 -1.63
CA ALA A 247 -7.72 -4.97 -1.50
C ALA A 247 -7.79 -5.45 -0.03
N ARG A 248 -7.02 -4.83 0.85
CA ARG A 248 -6.98 -5.10 2.30
C ARG A 248 -6.92 -3.80 3.08
N PRO A 249 -8.04 -3.14 3.30
CA PRO A 249 -8.06 -1.89 4.03
C PRO A 249 -7.78 -2.14 5.52
N ILE A 250 -6.91 -1.31 6.10
CA ILE A 250 -6.61 -1.30 7.55
C ILE A 250 -7.47 -0.31 8.32
N GLY A 251 -8.19 0.56 7.63
CA GLY A 251 -9.09 1.57 8.19
C GLY A 251 -9.70 2.45 7.10
N TRP A 252 -10.60 3.33 7.51
CA TRP A 252 -11.29 4.27 6.64
C TRP A 252 -10.95 5.72 6.97
N VAL A 253 -10.78 6.53 5.93
CA VAL A 253 -10.68 7.99 6.07
C VAL A 253 -11.80 8.66 5.29
N ILE A 254 -12.61 9.45 5.98
CA ILE A 254 -13.66 10.27 5.39
C ILE A 254 -13.12 11.69 5.20
N PHE A 255 -13.18 12.19 3.95
CA PHE A 255 -12.64 13.49 3.59
C PHE A 255 -13.69 14.58 3.71
N ALA A 256 -13.35 15.65 4.44
CA ALA A 256 -14.09 16.90 4.49
C ALA A 256 -13.34 17.98 3.71
N HIS A 257 -13.84 18.32 2.53
CA HIS A 257 -13.24 19.34 1.66
C HIS A 257 -13.44 20.75 2.19
N GLY A 258 -12.60 21.68 1.78
CA GLY A 258 -12.71 23.10 2.13
C GLY A 258 -13.75 23.85 1.28
N SER A 259 -13.98 25.10 1.66
CA SER A 259 -14.88 26.02 0.94
C SER A 259 -14.48 26.18 -0.53
N GLY A 260 -15.47 26.15 -1.44
CA GLY A 260 -15.24 26.24 -2.90
C GLY A 260 -14.53 25.04 -3.50
N SER A 261 -14.58 23.90 -2.82
CA SER A 261 -14.02 22.63 -3.25
C SER A 261 -15.09 21.53 -3.23
N SER A 262 -14.78 20.34 -3.70
CA SER A 262 -15.71 19.21 -3.77
C SER A 262 -14.95 17.89 -3.58
N ARG A 263 -15.63 16.75 -3.64
CA ARG A 263 -15.02 15.42 -3.70
C ARG A 263 -14.02 15.27 -4.85
N ARG A 264 -14.12 16.12 -5.89
CA ARG A 264 -13.23 16.13 -7.06
C ARG A 264 -11.98 16.99 -6.86
N SER A 265 -11.72 17.49 -5.66
CA SER A 265 -10.49 18.23 -5.35
C SER A 265 -9.25 17.42 -5.74
N THR A 266 -8.46 17.91 -6.68
CA THR A 266 -7.23 17.25 -7.13
C THR A 266 -6.25 17.02 -5.98
N ARG A 267 -6.16 17.96 -5.04
CA ARG A 267 -5.31 17.85 -3.85
C ARG A 267 -5.81 16.76 -2.88
N ASN A 268 -7.12 16.69 -2.62
CA ASN A 268 -7.66 15.64 -1.77
C ASN A 268 -7.56 14.26 -2.44
N ILE A 269 -7.76 14.20 -3.76
CA ILE A 269 -7.58 12.96 -4.53
C ILE A 269 -6.13 12.49 -4.48
N ALA A 270 -5.14 13.40 -4.60
CA ALA A 270 -3.74 13.05 -4.49
C ALA A 270 -3.40 12.46 -3.10
N VAL A 271 -3.82 13.12 -2.02
CA VAL A 271 -3.64 12.58 -0.66
C VAL A 271 -4.37 11.24 -0.50
N ALA A 272 -5.63 11.13 -0.96
CA ALA A 272 -6.39 9.88 -0.90
C ALA A 272 -5.70 8.74 -1.65
N THR A 273 -5.06 9.03 -2.80
CA THR A 273 -4.30 8.04 -3.55
C THR A 273 -3.12 7.50 -2.74
N GLU A 274 -2.36 8.38 -2.08
CA GLU A 274 -1.25 7.96 -1.21
C GLU A 274 -1.75 7.16 0.02
N LEU A 275 -2.87 7.57 0.63
CA LEU A 275 -3.50 6.81 1.70
C LEU A 275 -3.95 5.41 1.22
N ASN A 276 -4.53 5.33 0.01
CA ASN A 276 -4.92 4.03 -0.56
C ASN A 276 -3.71 3.11 -0.79
N ARG A 277 -2.59 3.65 -1.27
CA ARG A 277 -1.32 2.92 -1.41
C ARG A 277 -0.81 2.39 -0.06
N ALA A 278 -1.02 3.17 1.01
CA ALA A 278 -0.72 2.75 2.38
C ALA A 278 -1.77 1.77 2.99
N GLY A 279 -2.70 1.27 2.17
CA GLY A 279 -3.73 0.33 2.62
C GLY A 279 -4.91 0.96 3.35
N ILE A 280 -5.10 2.27 3.28
CA ILE A 280 -6.20 3.00 3.93
C ILE A 280 -7.32 3.27 2.93
N ALA A 281 -8.52 2.79 3.20
CA ALA A 281 -9.68 3.09 2.37
C ALA A 281 -10.16 4.54 2.56
N THR A 282 -10.66 5.15 1.49
CA THR A 282 -11.07 6.57 1.53
C THR A 282 -12.47 6.78 0.98
N LEU A 283 -13.20 7.69 1.62
CA LEU A 283 -14.49 8.19 1.19
C LEU A 283 -14.37 9.71 0.95
N LEU A 284 -14.44 10.12 -0.30
CA LEU A 284 -14.53 11.51 -0.71
C LEU A 284 -15.98 11.81 -1.10
N PHE A 285 -16.60 12.80 -0.51
CA PHE A 285 -17.99 13.14 -0.81
C PHE A 285 -18.20 14.66 -0.81
N ASP A 286 -19.25 15.11 -1.44
CA ASP A 286 -19.62 16.52 -1.43
C ASP A 286 -20.37 16.82 -0.13
N LEU A 287 -19.89 17.80 0.65
CA LEU A 287 -20.48 18.18 1.94
C LEU A 287 -21.83 18.91 1.79
N LEU A 288 -22.06 19.50 0.63
CA LEU A 288 -23.25 20.23 0.26
C LEU A 288 -23.74 19.79 -1.12
N THR A 289 -25.04 19.95 -1.38
CA THR A 289 -25.58 19.86 -2.72
C THR A 289 -25.20 21.10 -3.54
N GLU A 290 -25.26 21.02 -4.87
CA GLU A 290 -25.01 22.17 -5.75
C GLU A 290 -25.93 23.35 -5.45
N GLU A 291 -27.15 23.10 -4.96
CA GLU A 291 -28.09 24.16 -4.57
C GLU A 291 -27.67 24.81 -3.25
N GLU A 292 -27.25 24.02 -2.26
CA GLU A 292 -26.77 24.51 -0.97
C GLU A 292 -25.48 25.32 -1.11
N GLU A 293 -24.57 24.93 -2.02
CA GLU A 293 -23.31 25.66 -2.28
C GLU A 293 -23.52 27.07 -2.83
N ARG A 294 -24.61 27.32 -3.54
CA ARG A 294 -24.94 28.67 -4.05
C ARG A 294 -25.13 29.68 -2.94
N GLU A 295 -25.52 29.22 -1.76
CA GLU A 295 -25.67 30.09 -0.59
C GLU A 295 -24.36 30.13 0.21
N ARG A 296 -23.61 31.22 0.09
CA ARG A 296 -22.32 31.41 0.76
C ARG A 296 -22.33 31.13 2.27
N ARG A 297 -23.46 31.39 2.96
CA ARG A 297 -23.59 31.07 4.38
C ARG A 297 -23.41 29.58 4.69
N ASN A 298 -23.92 28.67 3.84
CA ASN A 298 -23.85 27.25 4.05
C ASN A 298 -22.40 26.74 3.95
N VAL A 299 -21.60 27.34 3.07
CA VAL A 299 -20.19 26.96 2.85
C VAL A 299 -19.33 27.21 4.09
N PHE A 300 -19.76 28.14 4.98
CA PHE A 300 -19.08 28.47 6.24
C PHE A 300 -19.88 28.06 7.48
N ASP A 301 -21.01 27.36 7.32
CA ASP A 301 -21.79 26.79 8.41
C ASP A 301 -21.13 25.45 8.86
N ILE A 302 -20.21 25.57 9.80
CA ILE A 302 -19.42 24.43 10.30
C ILE A 302 -20.31 23.35 10.91
N GLU A 303 -21.42 23.74 11.58
CA GLU A 303 -22.35 22.77 12.17
C GLU A 303 -23.10 21.98 11.08
N LEU A 304 -23.52 22.66 9.99
CA LEU A 304 -24.12 21.99 8.84
C LEU A 304 -23.13 21.01 8.21
N LEU A 305 -21.90 21.45 7.93
CA LEU A 305 -20.87 20.60 7.33
C LEU A 305 -20.52 19.40 8.23
N ALA A 306 -20.44 19.61 9.56
CA ALA A 306 -20.21 18.55 10.52
C ALA A 306 -21.37 17.54 10.54
N ARG A 307 -22.63 17.99 10.49
CA ARG A 307 -23.78 17.07 10.37
C ARG A 307 -23.70 16.21 9.11
N ARG A 308 -23.27 16.76 7.98
CA ARG A 308 -23.04 15.97 6.74
C ARG A 308 -21.97 14.89 6.93
N LEU A 309 -20.91 15.23 7.66
CA LEU A 309 -19.85 14.29 7.98
C LEU A 309 -20.32 13.17 8.92
N LEU A 310 -21.15 13.50 9.91
CA LEU A 310 -21.81 12.53 10.80
C LEU A 310 -22.70 11.56 10.01
N GLU A 311 -23.51 12.07 9.07
CA GLU A 311 -24.36 11.24 8.22
C GLU A 311 -23.54 10.34 7.29
N ALA A 312 -22.44 10.85 6.71
CA ALA A 312 -21.52 10.05 5.89
C ALA A 312 -20.84 8.96 6.71
N THR A 313 -20.48 9.24 7.96
CA THR A 313 -19.91 8.25 8.89
C THR A 313 -20.93 7.14 9.20
N ARG A 314 -22.17 7.50 9.48
CA ARG A 314 -23.24 6.54 9.73
C ARG A 314 -23.50 5.66 8.49
N TRP A 315 -23.63 6.30 7.32
CA TRP A 315 -23.82 5.61 6.05
C TRP A 315 -22.69 4.59 5.77
N LEU A 316 -21.44 4.99 6.03
CA LEU A 316 -20.29 4.10 5.87
C LEU A 316 -20.33 2.93 6.86
N SER A 317 -20.73 3.17 8.12
CA SER A 317 -20.83 2.13 9.15
C SER A 317 -21.95 1.12 8.87
N GLU A 318 -22.95 1.46 8.06
CA GLU A 318 -24.02 0.56 7.61
C GLU A 318 -23.59 -0.29 6.40
N ASP A 319 -22.52 0.07 5.70
CA ASP A 319 -21.96 -0.76 4.60
C ASP A 319 -21.16 -1.92 5.21
N ARG A 320 -21.55 -3.16 4.90
CA ARG A 320 -20.91 -4.40 5.40
C ARG A 320 -19.40 -4.50 5.14
N ARG A 321 -18.86 -3.67 4.25
CA ARG A 321 -17.42 -3.62 3.95
C ARG A 321 -16.61 -2.78 4.93
N SER A 322 -17.27 -1.98 5.75
CA SER A 322 -16.66 -1.19 6.82
C SER A 322 -16.70 -1.91 8.17
N ASP A 323 -17.31 -3.12 8.23
CA ASP A 323 -17.48 -3.86 9.48
C ASP A 323 -16.14 -3.99 10.21
N ASP A 324 -16.09 -3.40 11.41
CA ASP A 324 -14.98 -3.46 12.37
C ASP A 324 -13.70 -2.67 12.03
N LEU A 325 -13.62 -1.96 10.90
CA LEU A 325 -12.45 -1.13 10.60
C LEU A 325 -12.52 0.25 11.29
N PRO A 326 -11.39 0.75 11.80
CA PRO A 326 -11.31 2.08 12.39
C PRO A 326 -11.64 3.17 11.37
N ILE A 327 -12.32 4.23 11.80
CA ILE A 327 -12.69 5.38 10.99
C ILE A 327 -11.95 6.61 11.49
N ALA A 328 -11.39 7.40 10.58
CA ALA A 328 -10.75 8.68 10.83
C ALA A 328 -11.28 9.76 9.88
N PHE A 329 -11.02 11.02 10.20
CA PHE A 329 -11.35 12.16 9.36
C PHE A 329 -10.10 12.82 8.79
N PHE A 330 -10.21 13.28 7.55
CA PHE A 330 -9.23 14.18 6.92
C PHE A 330 -9.95 15.46 6.48
N GLY A 331 -9.68 16.56 7.16
CA GLY A 331 -10.28 17.84 6.85
C GLY A 331 -9.31 18.84 6.23
N ALA A 332 -9.76 19.59 5.21
CA ALA A 332 -8.98 20.65 4.59
C ALA A 332 -9.63 22.01 4.80
N SER A 333 -8.88 23.02 5.24
CA SER A 333 -9.36 24.40 5.47
C SER A 333 -10.62 24.41 6.37
N THR A 334 -11.79 24.90 5.89
CA THR A 334 -13.08 24.86 6.63
C THR A 334 -13.54 23.42 6.92
N GLY A 335 -13.23 22.47 6.05
CA GLY A 335 -13.51 21.05 6.28
C GLY A 335 -12.79 20.46 7.49
N ALA A 336 -11.62 21.02 7.88
CA ALA A 336 -10.95 20.63 9.11
C ALA A 336 -11.75 21.03 10.36
N ALA A 337 -12.37 22.20 10.36
CA ALA A 337 -13.26 22.60 11.44
C ALA A 337 -14.48 21.68 11.53
N ALA A 338 -15.08 21.31 10.39
CA ALA A 338 -16.19 20.36 10.36
C ALA A 338 -15.76 18.97 10.88
N ALA A 339 -14.55 18.50 10.53
CA ALA A 339 -14.01 17.24 11.02
C ALA A 339 -13.79 17.25 12.55
N LEU A 340 -13.22 18.32 13.09
CA LEU A 340 -13.05 18.48 14.53
C LEU A 340 -14.39 18.57 15.28
N PHE A 341 -15.37 19.27 14.70
CA PHE A 341 -16.70 19.35 15.28
C PHE A 341 -17.39 17.97 15.29
N ALA A 342 -17.38 17.27 14.17
CA ALA A 342 -17.94 15.92 14.07
C ALA A 342 -17.23 14.93 15.01
N ALA A 343 -15.91 15.01 15.12
CA ALA A 343 -15.15 14.17 16.05
C ALA A 343 -15.49 14.48 17.52
N SER A 344 -15.83 15.73 17.86
CA SER A 344 -16.25 16.06 19.22
C SER A 344 -17.60 15.44 19.62
N GLU A 345 -18.47 15.16 18.64
CA GLU A 345 -19.77 14.52 18.84
C GLU A 345 -19.66 12.98 18.89
N LEU A 346 -18.78 12.39 18.06
CA LEU A 346 -18.59 10.95 17.97
C LEU A 346 -17.62 10.39 19.05
N GLY A 347 -16.85 11.26 19.69
CA GLY A 347 -15.95 10.89 20.78
C GLY A 347 -14.94 9.81 20.35
N GLU A 348 -14.98 8.66 21.00
CA GLU A 348 -14.06 7.54 20.76
C GLU A 348 -14.39 6.73 19.49
N GLU A 349 -15.51 6.97 18.82
CA GLU A 349 -15.84 6.29 17.57
C GLU A 349 -14.89 6.68 16.43
N ILE A 350 -14.22 7.82 16.54
CA ILE A 350 -13.22 8.29 15.57
C ILE A 350 -11.83 8.02 16.11
N SER A 351 -11.06 7.28 15.33
CA SER A 351 -9.72 6.83 15.71
C SER A 351 -8.67 7.92 15.57
N ALA A 352 -8.82 8.85 14.62
CA ALA A 352 -7.92 9.98 14.43
C ALA A 352 -8.56 11.11 13.60
N VAL A 353 -8.01 12.31 13.72
CA VAL A 353 -8.31 13.44 12.84
C VAL A 353 -7.02 13.97 12.24
N VAL A 354 -7.02 14.24 10.93
CA VAL A 354 -5.96 14.98 10.23
C VAL A 354 -6.53 16.27 9.68
N SER A 355 -5.90 17.38 10.01
CA SER A 355 -6.26 18.73 9.55
C SER A 355 -5.15 19.25 8.64
N ARG A 356 -5.46 19.53 7.36
CA ARG A 356 -4.52 20.13 6.40
C ARG A 356 -4.86 21.58 6.13
N GLY A 357 -3.97 22.52 6.49
CA GLY A 357 -4.20 23.97 6.35
C GLY A 357 -5.52 24.36 6.98
N GLY A 358 -5.85 23.74 8.12
CA GLY A 358 -7.17 23.82 8.72
C GLY A 358 -7.48 25.17 9.37
N ARG A 359 -8.77 25.44 9.50
CA ARG A 359 -9.34 26.58 10.24
C ARG A 359 -9.99 26.09 11.55
N PRO A 360 -9.19 25.54 12.51
CA PRO A 360 -9.72 24.99 13.76
C PRO A 360 -10.35 26.06 14.64
N ASP A 361 -10.03 27.32 14.45
CA ASP A 361 -10.65 28.48 15.08
C ASP A 361 -12.18 28.54 14.87
N LEU A 362 -12.68 28.01 13.74
CA LEU A 362 -14.11 27.93 13.45
C LEU A 362 -14.83 26.82 14.25
N ALA A 363 -14.08 25.92 14.88
CA ALA A 363 -14.60 24.89 15.80
C ALA A 363 -14.14 25.10 17.25
N ARG A 364 -13.72 26.32 17.61
CA ARG A 364 -13.10 26.65 18.92
C ARG A 364 -13.94 26.20 20.12
N ASN A 365 -15.25 26.28 20.02
CA ASN A 365 -16.18 25.93 21.09
C ASN A 365 -16.25 24.43 21.41
N VAL A 366 -15.68 23.59 20.57
CA VAL A 366 -15.72 22.13 20.73
C VAL A 366 -14.33 21.48 20.84
N LEU A 367 -13.23 22.22 20.62
CA LEU A 367 -11.87 21.66 20.62
C LEU A 367 -11.56 20.84 21.89
N ALA A 368 -11.91 21.33 23.07
CA ALA A 368 -11.69 20.64 24.34
C ALA A 368 -12.51 19.34 24.50
N LYS A 369 -13.51 19.11 23.63
CA LYS A 369 -14.33 17.90 23.63
C LYS A 369 -13.83 16.84 22.66
N VAL A 370 -12.92 17.18 21.75
CA VAL A 370 -12.34 16.23 20.80
C VAL A 370 -11.53 15.19 21.58
N ARG A 371 -11.85 13.91 21.37
CA ARG A 371 -11.15 12.77 21.99
C ARG A 371 -10.17 12.10 21.03
N ALA A 372 -10.47 12.16 19.73
CA ALA A 372 -9.66 11.58 18.69
C ALA A 372 -8.26 12.22 18.63
N PRO A 373 -7.18 11.47 18.62
CA PRO A 373 -5.84 11.98 18.33
C PRO A 373 -5.84 12.83 17.07
N THR A 374 -5.27 14.02 17.13
CA THR A 374 -5.40 15.04 16.09
C THR A 374 -4.04 15.50 15.57
N LEU A 375 -3.83 15.38 14.25
CA LEU A 375 -2.67 15.94 13.55
C LEU A 375 -3.07 17.23 12.84
N LEU A 376 -2.36 18.31 13.14
CA LEU A 376 -2.53 19.63 12.50
C LEU A 376 -1.35 19.84 11.54
N ILE A 377 -1.59 19.85 10.22
CA ILE A 377 -0.55 20.05 9.19
C ILE A 377 -0.74 21.45 8.59
N VAL A 378 0.28 22.30 8.68
CA VAL A 378 0.22 23.69 8.21
C VAL A 378 1.43 24.00 7.34
N GLY A 379 1.22 24.81 6.28
CA GLY A 379 2.31 25.36 5.46
C GLY A 379 3.11 26.42 6.20
N GLY A 380 4.43 26.37 6.16
CA GLY A 380 5.31 27.28 6.89
C GLY A 380 5.20 28.75 6.44
N GLU A 381 4.72 28.99 5.22
CA GLU A 381 4.47 30.35 4.68
C GLU A 381 3.04 30.84 4.97
N ASP A 382 2.16 29.98 5.50
CA ASP A 382 0.78 30.36 5.91
C ASP A 382 0.73 30.75 7.38
N ARG A 383 1.42 31.84 7.72
CA ARG A 383 1.63 32.28 9.11
C ARG A 383 0.35 32.50 9.88
N VAL A 384 -0.68 33.08 9.24
CA VAL A 384 -1.97 33.32 9.89
C VAL A 384 -2.64 32.00 10.30
N VAL A 385 -2.62 31.01 9.42
CA VAL A 385 -3.18 29.68 9.73
C VAL A 385 -2.29 28.95 10.72
N LEU A 386 -0.97 29.15 10.71
CA LEU A 386 -0.06 28.58 11.69
C LEU A 386 -0.42 29.05 13.10
N ASP A 387 -0.54 30.37 13.33
CA ASP A 387 -0.94 30.93 14.63
C ASP A 387 -2.29 30.35 15.12
N LEU A 388 -3.27 30.20 14.22
CA LEU A 388 -4.58 29.62 14.54
C LEU A 388 -4.49 28.13 14.92
N ASN A 389 -3.56 27.39 14.35
CA ASN A 389 -3.36 25.98 14.67
C ASN A 389 -2.52 25.79 15.94
N GLU A 390 -1.57 26.67 16.25
CA GLU A 390 -0.89 26.72 17.54
C GLU A 390 -1.88 26.98 18.69
N ASP A 391 -2.76 27.98 18.53
CA ASP A 391 -3.83 28.27 19.47
C ASP A 391 -4.79 27.08 19.65
N ALA A 392 -5.10 26.36 18.59
CA ALA A 392 -5.98 25.19 18.65
C ALA A 392 -5.31 24.00 19.31
N ALA A 393 -4.03 23.75 19.02
CA ALA A 393 -3.26 22.68 19.64
C ALA A 393 -3.22 22.84 21.19
N ALA A 394 -3.09 24.08 21.67
CA ALA A 394 -3.14 24.37 23.09
C ALA A 394 -4.53 24.14 23.74
N GLN A 395 -5.61 24.14 22.96
CA GLN A 395 -6.99 23.92 23.44
C GLN A 395 -7.45 22.46 23.32
N LEU A 396 -6.83 21.68 22.43
CA LEU A 396 -7.09 20.24 22.33
C LEU A 396 -6.60 19.51 23.60
N THR A 397 -7.45 18.65 24.15
CA THR A 397 -7.12 17.82 25.32
C THR A 397 -6.73 16.39 24.95
N CYS A 398 -6.97 15.99 23.71
CA CYS A 398 -6.52 14.71 23.15
C CYS A 398 -5.02 14.77 22.77
N PRO A 399 -4.36 13.62 22.52
CA PRO A 399 -3.05 13.60 21.89
C PRO A 399 -3.09 14.39 20.57
N ASN A 400 -2.20 15.36 20.43
CA ASN A 400 -2.16 16.16 19.21
C ASN A 400 -0.73 16.52 18.83
N GLU A 401 -0.52 16.76 17.53
CA GLU A 401 0.76 17.17 16.97
C GLU A 401 0.51 18.29 15.94
N LEU A 402 1.37 19.30 15.94
CA LEU A 402 1.43 20.34 14.93
C LEU A 402 2.65 20.11 14.04
N ALA A 403 2.42 19.74 12.79
CA ALA A 403 3.44 19.53 11.78
C ALA A 403 3.47 20.71 10.79
N VAL A 404 4.63 21.36 10.68
CA VAL A 404 4.84 22.46 9.74
C VAL A 404 5.59 21.95 8.51
N VAL A 405 5.01 22.14 7.32
CA VAL A 405 5.67 21.82 6.04
C VAL A 405 6.47 23.05 5.57
N PRO A 406 7.80 23.03 5.60
CA PRO A 406 8.62 24.19 5.30
C PRO A 406 8.40 24.67 3.84
N GLY A 407 8.28 25.97 3.65
CA GLY A 407 8.12 26.59 2.32
C GLY A 407 6.76 26.39 1.67
N ALA A 408 5.86 25.61 2.26
CA ALA A 408 4.51 25.40 1.74
C ALA A 408 3.58 26.57 2.09
N THR A 409 2.73 26.94 1.14
CA THR A 409 1.63 27.91 1.32
C THR A 409 0.35 27.20 1.74
N HIS A 410 -0.76 27.93 1.89
CA HIS A 410 -2.07 27.40 2.30
C HIS A 410 -2.56 26.22 1.46
N LEU A 411 -2.26 26.22 0.17
CA LEU A 411 -2.77 25.23 -0.78
C LEU A 411 -1.81 24.05 -1.01
N PHE A 412 -0.59 24.08 -0.46
CA PHE A 412 0.43 23.04 -0.64
C PHE A 412 0.69 22.72 -2.13
N GLN A 413 0.85 23.77 -2.94
CA GLN A 413 1.07 23.64 -4.40
C GLN A 413 2.56 23.53 -4.77
N GLU A 414 3.42 23.75 -3.82
CA GLU A 414 4.87 23.69 -3.98
C GLU A 414 5.30 22.23 -4.18
N PRO A 415 6.30 21.97 -5.04
CA PRO A 415 6.79 20.62 -5.30
C PRO A 415 7.17 19.89 -4.00
N GLY A 416 6.66 18.67 -3.81
CA GLY A 416 6.91 17.85 -2.63
C GLY A 416 6.06 18.20 -1.39
N ALA A 417 5.33 19.33 -1.39
CA ALA A 417 4.56 19.75 -0.21
C ALA A 417 3.34 18.86 0.04
N LEU A 418 2.64 18.45 -1.01
CA LEU A 418 1.46 17.61 -0.88
C LEU A 418 1.83 16.16 -0.58
N GLU A 419 2.94 15.69 -1.10
CA GLU A 419 3.54 14.39 -0.80
C GLU A 419 3.93 14.31 0.68
N GLU A 420 4.51 15.37 1.23
CA GLU A 420 4.82 15.44 2.67
C GLU A 420 3.55 15.43 3.54
N VAL A 421 2.49 16.15 3.12
CA VAL A 421 1.17 16.06 3.78
C VAL A 421 0.67 14.62 3.80
N ALA A 422 0.73 13.93 2.66
CA ALA A 422 0.26 12.54 2.55
C ALA A 422 1.09 11.58 3.42
N ARG A 423 2.41 11.76 3.45
CA ARG A 423 3.33 10.98 4.28
C ARG A 423 3.03 11.15 5.77
N LEU A 424 2.89 12.38 6.24
CA LEU A 424 2.54 12.70 7.63
C LEU A 424 1.18 12.14 8.01
N ALA A 425 0.17 12.32 7.14
CA ALA A 425 -1.18 11.78 7.35
C ALA A 425 -1.17 10.25 7.43
N SER A 426 -0.49 9.56 6.50
CA SER A 426 -0.38 8.10 6.50
C SER A 426 0.24 7.58 7.78
N ALA A 427 1.38 8.14 8.20
CA ALA A 427 2.09 7.72 9.42
C ALA A 427 1.21 7.89 10.67
N TRP A 428 0.52 9.04 10.78
CA TRP A 428 -0.39 9.34 11.89
C TRP A 428 -1.56 8.34 11.94
N LEU A 429 -2.21 8.12 10.81
CA LEU A 429 -3.37 7.24 10.71
C LEU A 429 -3.03 5.79 11.02
N ILE A 430 -1.94 5.25 10.45
CA ILE A 430 -1.49 3.89 10.72
C ILE A 430 -1.24 3.70 12.22
N THR A 431 -0.50 4.62 12.85
CA THR A 431 -0.21 4.55 14.30
C THR A 431 -1.49 4.49 15.16
N HIS A 432 -2.56 5.21 14.74
CA HIS A 432 -3.78 5.28 15.54
C HIS A 432 -4.85 4.27 15.15
N PHE A 433 -4.71 3.60 14.00
CA PHE A 433 -5.53 2.45 13.65
C PHE A 433 -5.11 1.18 14.38
N ASP A 434 -3.82 0.99 14.65
CA ASP A 434 -3.27 -0.16 15.39
C ASP A 434 -3.43 -0.06 16.92
N SER A 435 -3.96 1.06 17.44
CA SER A 435 -4.08 1.27 18.89
C SER A 435 -5.11 0.34 19.53
N PRO A 436 -4.81 -0.26 20.71
CA PRO A 436 -5.69 -1.23 21.40
C PRO A 436 -7.05 -0.68 21.84
N ILE A 437 -7.29 0.63 21.78
CA ILE A 437 -8.61 1.26 21.98
C ILE A 437 -9.61 0.76 20.91
N THR A 438 -9.14 0.40 19.73
CA THR A 438 -9.93 -0.14 18.63
C THR A 438 -10.37 -1.60 18.88
N ALA A 439 -9.60 -2.38 19.64
CA ALA A 439 -9.88 -3.78 19.94
C ALA A 439 -11.03 -4.01 20.95
N CYS A 440 -11.43 -3.00 21.73
CA CYS A 440 -12.53 -3.10 22.72
C CYS A 440 -13.94 -2.87 22.14
N ARG A 441 -14.09 -2.59 20.84
CA ARG A 441 -15.38 -2.27 20.20
C ARG A 441 -16.35 -3.44 20.03
N HIS A 442 -15.93 -4.67 20.32
CA HIS A 442 -16.74 -5.87 20.12
C HIS A 442 -17.88 -6.09 21.15
N ILE A 443 -18.10 -5.21 22.14
CA ILE A 443 -19.00 -5.54 23.27
C ILE A 443 -20.20 -4.61 23.48
N ALA A 444 -20.39 -3.53 22.76
CA ALA A 444 -21.57 -2.69 23.03
C ALA A 444 -22.19 -2.04 21.80
N ARG A 445 -23.08 -2.72 21.09
CA ARG A 445 -24.15 -2.05 20.32
C ARG A 445 -25.12 -1.41 21.32
N LYS A 446 -24.87 -0.16 21.69
CA LYS A 446 -25.87 0.70 22.33
C LYS A 446 -26.64 1.45 21.24
N GLU A 447 -27.95 1.53 21.40
CA GLU A 447 -28.82 2.36 20.55
C GLU A 447 -28.28 3.79 20.47
N PRO A 448 -28.38 4.45 19.29
CA PRO A 448 -27.85 5.80 19.09
C PRO A 448 -28.55 6.80 20.03
N PRO A 449 -27.83 7.82 20.55
CA PRO A 449 -28.37 8.80 21.51
C PRO A 449 -29.36 9.79 20.93
N TRP A 450 -29.72 9.70 19.64
CA TRP A 450 -30.68 10.61 19.00
C TRP A 450 -32.00 9.95 18.64
N PRO A 451 -33.12 10.63 18.82
CA PRO A 451 -34.43 10.12 18.45
C PRO A 451 -34.53 9.99 16.93
N ARG A 452 -35.03 8.84 16.46
CA ARG A 452 -35.40 8.64 15.06
C ARG A 452 -36.46 9.67 14.70
N LEU A 453 -36.24 10.46 13.66
CA LEU A 453 -37.27 11.31 13.07
C LEU A 453 -38.36 10.38 12.53
N HIS A 454 -39.49 10.33 13.25
CA HIS A 454 -40.68 9.63 12.81
C HIS A 454 -41.20 10.31 11.54
N SER A 455 -41.21 9.59 10.42
CA SER A 455 -42.04 9.93 9.29
C SER A 455 -43.50 9.86 9.73
N SER A 456 -44.12 11.01 9.99
CA SER A 456 -45.57 11.13 10.11
C SER A 456 -46.16 10.82 8.74
N ARG A 457 -46.66 9.61 8.55
CA ARG A 457 -47.71 9.35 7.55
C ARG A 457 -48.95 10.05 8.05
N SER A 458 -49.36 11.10 7.38
CA SER A 458 -50.73 11.61 7.43
C SER A 458 -51.57 10.81 6.43
N ASP A 459 -52.68 10.30 6.95
CA ASP A 459 -53.79 9.68 6.25
C ASP A 459 -54.34 10.53 5.09
#